data_b1d759c3080c2e44208b998a54f2d901
#
_entry.id   b1d759c3080c2e44208b998a54f2d901
#
_cell.length_a   1.000
_cell.length_b   1.000
_cell.length_c   1.000
_cell.angle_alpha   90.00
_cell.angle_beta   90.00
_cell.angle_gamma   90.00
#
_symmetry.space_group_name_H-M   'P 1'
#
loop_
_entity.id
_entity.type
_entity.pdbx_description
1 polymer ?
#
loop_
_entity_poly.entity_id
_entity_poly.type
_entity_poly.pdbx_seq_one_letter_code
_entity_poly.pdbx_strand_id
1 'polypeptide(L)'
;SDVCSSDLPEYTYRPPKTEPVYTISETRDVFDKQDNIASNIIDFTDTDSGVDTIWPLGQVDRTFIVAQSEDSLFLIDQHAAHERILYDKLVAAHNDIPAQQMLIPLYIDVTSQDVNLIEEHREEFLRLGVDIEAAGEAMLRVSSLPADIKADDAEDFVREITQMLAELRTIDPSDLRQNILHMTACKAAIKAGEVLNMRQMRQLIIDLCNTEHPFTCPHGRPCMVEINSAELYKMFKRT
;
A
#
# COMPACT_ATOMS: atom_id res chain seq x y z
N SER A 1 -34.31 -41.94 18.69
CA SER A 1 -34.69 -40.73 19.43
C SER A 1 -33.71 -39.62 19.14
N ASP A 2 -34.22 -38.72 18.46
CA ASP A 2 -33.84 -37.46 17.87
C ASP A 2 -32.99 -36.54 18.74
N VAL A 3 -31.93 -36.01 18.16
CA VAL A 3 -31.39 -34.71 18.56
C VAL A 3 -31.02 -33.95 17.27
N CYS A 4 -32.04 -33.34 16.68
CA CYS A 4 -31.85 -32.15 15.86
C CYS A 4 -32.07 -30.96 16.78
N SER A 5 -31.00 -30.26 17.14
CA SER A 5 -31.12 -28.92 17.72
C SER A 5 -30.27 -27.97 16.92
N SER A 6 -30.97 -27.17 16.17
CA SER A 6 -30.56 -26.03 15.37
C SER A 6 -30.23 -24.87 16.29
N ASP A 7 -28.93 -24.66 16.59
CA ASP A 7 -28.45 -23.43 17.18
C ASP A 7 -27.72 -22.61 16.11
N LEU A 8 -28.50 -22.10 15.15
CA LEU A 8 -28.05 -20.96 14.33
C LEU A 8 -28.68 -19.71 14.94
N PRO A 9 -27.89 -18.64 15.21
CA PRO A 9 -28.45 -17.38 15.67
C PRO A 9 -29.41 -16.83 14.61
N GLU A 10 -30.62 -16.54 15.01
CA GLU A 10 -31.62 -15.85 14.17
C GLU A 10 -31.09 -14.50 13.77
N TYR A 11 -30.75 -14.36 12.49
CA TYR A 11 -30.34 -13.08 11.90
C TYR A 11 -31.60 -12.25 11.64
N THR A 12 -32.00 -11.42 12.62
CA THR A 12 -33.09 -10.45 12.41
C THR A 12 -32.56 -9.28 11.60
N TYR A 13 -32.89 -9.24 10.31
CA TYR A 13 -32.67 -8.09 9.46
C TYR A 13 -33.39 -6.86 10.06
N ARG A 14 -32.63 -5.86 10.49
CA ARG A 14 -33.13 -4.51 10.79
C ARG A 14 -32.90 -3.65 9.56
N PRO A 15 -33.96 -3.21 8.84
CA PRO A 15 -33.79 -2.24 7.78
C PRO A 15 -33.16 -0.95 8.35
N PRO A 16 -32.24 -0.30 7.63
CA PRO A 16 -31.69 0.98 8.06
C PRO A 16 -32.83 1.99 8.22
N LYS A 17 -32.77 2.78 9.29
CA LYS A 17 -33.69 3.90 9.51
C LYS A 17 -33.58 4.83 8.31
N THR A 18 -34.73 5.09 7.68
CA THR A 18 -35.02 5.99 6.57
C THR A 18 -33.90 6.98 6.25
N GLU A 19 -33.26 6.76 5.09
CA GLU A 19 -32.37 7.74 4.47
C GLU A 19 -33.14 9.01 4.12
N PRO A 20 -32.49 10.18 4.20
CA PRO A 20 -33.12 11.40 3.68
C PRO A 20 -33.33 11.23 2.17
N VAL A 21 -34.58 11.40 1.75
CA VAL A 21 -34.95 11.41 0.33
C VAL A 21 -34.36 12.66 -0.29
N TYR A 22 -33.25 12.51 -0.98
CA TYR A 22 -32.72 13.57 -1.84
C TYR A 22 -33.63 13.71 -3.05
N THR A 23 -34.35 14.81 -3.15
CA THR A 23 -35.13 15.16 -4.33
C THR A 23 -34.18 15.50 -5.48
N ILE A 24 -34.43 14.88 -6.64
CA ILE A 24 -33.63 14.97 -7.89
C ILE A 24 -33.50 16.42 -8.43
N SER A 25 -34.11 17.41 -7.80
CA SER A 25 -34.08 18.83 -8.24
C SER A 25 -32.78 19.55 -7.87
N GLU A 26 -31.96 19.07 -6.93
CA GLU A 26 -30.74 19.78 -6.51
C GLU A 26 -29.44 19.30 -7.19
N THR A 27 -29.51 18.25 -8.00
CA THR A 27 -28.32 17.70 -8.67
C THR A 27 -28.09 18.23 -10.09
N ARG A 28 -28.98 19.08 -10.63
CA ARG A 28 -28.82 19.62 -12.00
C ARG A 28 -27.80 20.74 -12.11
N ASP A 29 -27.55 21.48 -11.04
CA ASP A 29 -26.68 22.68 -11.09
C ASP A 29 -25.19 22.34 -10.86
N VAL A 30 -24.83 21.10 -10.53
CA VAL A 30 -23.44 20.67 -10.32
C VAL A 30 -22.77 20.13 -11.58
N PHE A 31 -23.59 19.76 -12.59
CA PHE A 31 -23.08 19.18 -13.84
C PHE A 31 -22.88 20.19 -14.99
N ASP A 32 -23.24 21.46 -14.83
CA ASP A 32 -23.20 22.45 -15.91
C ASP A 32 -22.01 23.41 -15.85
N LYS A 33 -21.01 23.12 -15.02
CA LYS A 33 -19.67 23.68 -15.23
C LYS A 33 -18.84 22.74 -16.07
N GLN A 34 -19.08 22.81 -17.37
CA GLN A 34 -18.13 22.37 -18.40
C GLN A 34 -16.85 23.22 -18.29
N ASP A 35 -15.98 22.84 -17.37
CA ASP A 35 -14.57 23.15 -17.56
C ASP A 35 -14.04 22.15 -18.58
N ASN A 36 -13.58 22.69 -19.70
CA ASN A 36 -12.90 22.03 -20.79
C ASN A 36 -11.77 21.13 -20.28
N ILE A 37 -12.07 19.88 -20.00
CA ILE A 37 -11.13 18.76 -19.98
C ILE A 37 -11.50 17.84 -21.16
N ALA A 38 -11.53 18.43 -22.34
CA ALA A 38 -11.39 17.69 -23.55
C ALA A 38 -9.90 17.38 -23.72
N SER A 39 -9.60 16.12 -24.01
CA SER A 39 -8.32 15.56 -24.41
C SER A 39 -7.38 15.09 -23.31
N ASN A 40 -7.76 14.04 -22.63
CA ASN A 40 -6.90 12.90 -22.35
C ASN A 40 -7.80 11.68 -22.08
N ILE A 41 -8.60 11.31 -23.07
CA ILE A 41 -9.04 9.93 -23.21
C ILE A 41 -7.75 9.20 -23.60
N ILE A 42 -7.08 8.62 -22.61
CA ILE A 42 -6.07 7.61 -22.87
C ILE A 42 -6.87 6.45 -23.47
N ASP A 43 -6.69 6.25 -24.76
CA ASP A 43 -7.20 5.13 -25.51
C ASP A 43 -6.58 3.88 -24.88
N PHE A 44 -7.38 3.10 -24.15
CA PHE A 44 -6.98 1.86 -23.47
C PHE A 44 -6.98 0.67 -24.46
N THR A 45 -6.67 0.91 -25.71
CA THR A 45 -6.45 -0.15 -26.70
C THR A 45 -4.96 -0.38 -26.85
N ASP A 46 -4.55 -1.60 -26.54
CA ASP A 46 -3.28 -2.26 -26.78
C ASP A 46 -2.34 -2.40 -25.56
N THR A 47 -2.67 -3.36 -24.70
CA THR A 47 -1.67 -4.32 -24.21
C THR A 47 -2.37 -5.64 -23.93
N ASP A 48 -2.02 -6.64 -24.72
CA ASP A 48 -2.48 -8.04 -24.67
C ASP A 48 -1.85 -8.79 -23.46
N SER A 49 -1.98 -8.20 -22.27
CA SER A 49 -1.66 -8.83 -21.01
C SER A 49 -2.97 -9.03 -20.25
N GLY A 50 -3.26 -10.26 -19.82
CA GLY A 50 -4.50 -10.66 -19.13
C GLY A 50 -4.94 -9.80 -17.92
N VAL A 51 -4.23 -8.71 -17.68
CA VAL A 51 -4.49 -7.67 -16.66
C VAL A 51 -5.69 -6.78 -17.02
N ASP A 52 -6.01 -6.63 -18.31
CA ASP A 52 -7.14 -5.79 -18.76
C ASP A 52 -8.51 -6.35 -18.40
N THR A 53 -8.56 -7.56 -17.85
CA THR A 53 -9.80 -8.25 -17.52
C THR A 53 -10.31 -7.98 -16.10
N ILE A 54 -9.48 -7.43 -15.17
CA ILE A 54 -9.89 -7.21 -13.78
C ILE A 54 -10.37 -5.77 -13.59
N TRP A 55 -11.64 -5.58 -13.26
CA TRP A 55 -12.27 -4.27 -13.07
C TRP A 55 -12.68 -4.03 -11.62
N PRO A 56 -12.35 -2.87 -11.02
CA PRO A 56 -12.84 -2.54 -9.69
C PRO A 56 -14.35 -2.30 -9.70
N LEU A 57 -15.03 -2.82 -8.68
CA LEU A 57 -16.45 -2.59 -8.42
C LEU A 57 -16.65 -1.52 -7.35
N GLY A 58 -15.72 -1.44 -6.39
CA GLY A 58 -15.76 -0.50 -5.30
C GLY A 58 -14.83 -0.88 -4.17
N GLN A 59 -14.91 -0.11 -3.08
CA GLN A 59 -14.08 -0.25 -1.89
C GLN A 59 -14.95 -0.61 -0.69
N VAL A 60 -14.52 -1.56 0.12
CA VAL A 60 -15.16 -1.98 1.37
C VAL A 60 -14.26 -1.57 2.53
N ASP A 61 -14.87 -0.96 3.56
CA ASP A 61 -14.20 -0.51 4.78
C ASP A 61 -12.96 0.36 4.53
N ARG A 62 -12.92 1.05 3.37
CA ARG A 62 -11.77 1.88 2.95
C ARG A 62 -10.42 1.14 3.04
N THR A 63 -10.47 -0.17 2.95
CA THR A 63 -9.32 -1.07 3.12
C THR A 63 -9.24 -2.08 1.99
N PHE A 64 -10.37 -2.64 1.57
CA PHE A 64 -10.40 -3.68 0.56
C PHE A 64 -11.06 -3.18 -0.72
N ILE A 65 -10.41 -3.43 -1.85
CA ILE A 65 -10.99 -3.23 -3.17
C ILE A 65 -11.68 -4.54 -3.59
N VAL A 66 -12.94 -4.43 -4.00
CA VAL A 66 -13.67 -5.52 -4.65
C VAL A 66 -13.56 -5.31 -6.14
N ALA A 67 -13.11 -6.32 -6.86
CA ALA A 67 -12.97 -6.30 -8.31
C ALA A 67 -13.49 -7.57 -8.94
N GLN A 68 -13.75 -7.55 -10.23
CA GLN A 68 -14.22 -8.72 -10.99
C GLN A 68 -13.46 -8.89 -12.29
N SER A 69 -13.35 -10.13 -12.76
CA SER A 69 -13.09 -10.48 -14.14
C SER A 69 -14.30 -11.17 -14.74
N GLU A 70 -14.16 -11.74 -15.94
CA GLU A 70 -15.23 -12.49 -16.59
C GLU A 70 -15.70 -13.68 -15.72
N ASP A 71 -14.76 -14.39 -15.07
CA ASP A 71 -15.01 -15.65 -14.36
C ASP A 71 -14.73 -15.61 -12.87
N SER A 72 -14.27 -14.50 -12.31
CA SER A 72 -13.78 -14.45 -10.93
C SER A 72 -14.10 -13.13 -10.23
N LEU A 73 -14.26 -13.24 -8.91
CA LEU A 73 -14.31 -12.11 -7.97
C LEU A 73 -12.95 -12.00 -7.29
N PHE A 74 -12.47 -10.78 -7.13
CA PHE A 74 -11.20 -10.47 -6.44
C PHE A 74 -11.47 -9.60 -5.23
N LEU A 75 -10.80 -9.95 -4.12
CA LEU A 75 -10.68 -9.10 -2.94
C LEU A 75 -9.21 -8.71 -2.81
N ILE A 76 -8.93 -7.42 -2.79
CA ILE A 76 -7.58 -6.87 -2.82
C ILE A 76 -7.41 -5.96 -1.60
N ASP A 77 -6.42 -6.27 -0.76
CA ASP A 77 -5.99 -5.38 0.31
C ASP A 77 -5.18 -4.22 -0.30
N GLN A 78 -5.72 -3.00 -0.25
CA GLN A 78 -5.10 -1.82 -0.89
C GLN A 78 -3.73 -1.49 -0.30
N HIS A 79 -3.53 -1.70 1.01
CA HIS A 79 -2.26 -1.44 1.67
C HIS A 79 -1.21 -2.46 1.24
N ALA A 80 -1.53 -3.76 1.38
CA ALA A 80 -0.62 -4.85 1.00
C ALA A 80 -0.28 -4.83 -0.50
N ALA A 81 -1.26 -4.49 -1.35
CA ALA A 81 -1.06 -4.32 -2.78
C ALA A 81 -0.09 -3.16 -3.10
N HIS A 82 -0.30 -2.00 -2.48
CA HIS A 82 0.57 -0.84 -2.71
C HIS A 82 1.98 -1.06 -2.16
N GLU A 83 2.11 -1.72 -1.01
CA GLU A 83 3.39 -2.13 -0.44
C GLU A 83 4.18 -3.03 -1.42
N ARG A 84 3.54 -4.03 -2.04
CA ARG A 84 4.15 -4.89 -3.06
C ARG A 84 4.62 -4.08 -4.27
N ILE A 85 3.79 -3.21 -4.80
CA ILE A 85 4.11 -2.35 -5.94
C ILE A 85 5.33 -1.47 -5.65
N LEU A 86 5.34 -0.81 -4.50
CA LEU A 86 6.44 0.06 -4.10
C LEU A 86 7.74 -0.72 -3.90
N TYR A 87 7.67 -1.86 -3.22
CA TYR A 87 8.82 -2.71 -2.99
C TYR A 87 9.47 -3.16 -4.31
N ASP A 88 8.68 -3.66 -5.26
CA ASP A 88 9.20 -4.12 -6.55
C ASP A 88 9.80 -2.94 -7.35
N LYS A 89 9.19 -1.75 -7.30
CA LYS A 89 9.76 -0.52 -7.89
C LYS A 89 11.10 -0.15 -7.27
N LEU A 90 11.21 -0.20 -5.95
CA LEU A 90 12.45 0.11 -5.23
C LEU A 90 13.55 -0.92 -5.51
N VAL A 91 13.21 -2.19 -5.59
CA VAL A 91 14.15 -3.26 -5.96
C VAL A 91 14.66 -3.05 -7.38
N ALA A 92 13.77 -2.73 -8.32
CA ALA A 92 14.12 -2.47 -9.73
C ALA A 92 14.98 -1.21 -9.92
N ALA A 93 14.82 -0.21 -9.07
CA ALA A 93 15.64 1.03 -9.11
C ALA A 93 17.12 0.79 -8.74
N HIS A 94 17.47 -0.36 -8.20
CA HIS A 94 18.82 -0.72 -7.77
C HIS A 94 19.43 0.34 -6.83
N ASN A 95 20.39 1.16 -7.33
CA ASN A 95 21.08 2.18 -6.53
C ASN A 95 20.59 3.61 -6.81
N ASP A 96 19.58 3.76 -7.68
CA ASP A 96 19.03 5.06 -8.07
C ASP A 96 17.68 5.32 -7.37
N ILE A 97 17.62 5.10 -6.06
CA ILE A 97 16.42 5.41 -5.28
C ILE A 97 16.29 6.94 -5.19
N PRO A 98 15.19 7.51 -5.70
CA PRO A 98 14.97 8.94 -5.61
C PRO A 98 14.97 9.39 -4.15
N ALA A 99 15.81 10.37 -3.83
CA ALA A 99 15.91 10.95 -2.50
C ALA A 99 15.39 12.39 -2.49
N GLN A 100 14.69 12.77 -1.44
CA GLN A 100 14.32 14.15 -1.19
C GLN A 100 15.21 14.75 -0.12
N GLN A 101 15.79 15.91 -0.43
CA GLN A 101 16.54 16.71 0.52
C GLN A 101 15.57 17.42 1.48
N MET A 102 15.88 17.39 2.76
CA MET A 102 15.14 18.12 3.77
C MET A 102 15.58 19.58 3.78
N LEU A 103 14.65 20.52 3.69
CA LEU A 103 14.94 21.95 3.80
C LEU A 103 15.55 22.32 5.15
N ILE A 104 15.08 21.67 6.21
CA ILE A 104 15.61 21.79 7.57
C ILE A 104 15.97 20.36 7.98
N PRO A 105 17.24 20.07 8.28
CA PRO A 105 17.64 18.75 8.75
C PRO A 105 16.90 18.37 10.03
N LEU A 106 16.52 17.10 10.15
CA LEU A 106 15.93 16.55 11.34
C LEU A 106 17.03 16.09 12.30
N TYR A 107 16.92 16.44 13.57
CA TYR A 107 17.82 15.99 14.62
C TYR A 107 17.08 15.01 15.53
N ILE A 108 17.68 13.84 15.77
CA ILE A 108 17.07 12.75 16.52
C ILE A 108 18.02 12.33 17.64
N ASP A 109 17.53 12.36 18.89
CA ASP A 109 18.26 11.84 20.02
C ASP A 109 18.22 10.30 20.00
N VAL A 110 19.40 9.70 20.08
CA VAL A 110 19.62 8.25 20.05
C VAL A 110 20.69 7.87 21.07
N THR A 111 21.04 6.59 21.17
CA THR A 111 22.18 6.19 22.01
C THR A 111 23.50 6.36 21.24
N SER A 112 24.63 6.44 21.98
CA SER A 112 25.97 6.47 21.35
C SER A 112 26.28 5.18 20.56
N GLN A 113 25.63 4.05 20.92
CA GLN A 113 25.74 2.81 20.18
C GLN A 113 25.04 2.92 18.83
N ASP A 114 23.86 3.54 18.77
CA ASP A 114 23.10 3.73 17.52
C ASP A 114 23.87 4.65 16.57
N VAL A 115 24.53 5.71 17.10
CA VAL A 115 25.39 6.58 16.29
C VAL A 115 26.50 5.78 15.61
N ASN A 116 27.19 4.92 16.37
CA ASN A 116 28.26 4.10 15.81
C ASN A 116 27.76 3.11 14.74
N LEU A 117 26.60 2.48 14.96
CA LEU A 117 25.98 1.56 14.00
C LEU A 117 25.58 2.27 12.70
N ILE A 118 25.02 3.47 12.79
CA ILE A 118 24.67 4.29 11.62
C ILE A 118 25.91 4.68 10.83
N GLU A 119 26.97 5.15 11.50
CA GLU A 119 28.22 5.55 10.82
C GLU A 119 28.92 4.35 10.16
N GLU A 120 28.87 3.15 10.75
CA GLU A 120 29.41 1.92 10.17
C GLU A 120 28.75 1.57 8.84
N HIS A 121 27.45 1.85 8.70
CA HIS A 121 26.67 1.52 7.50
C HIS A 121 26.32 2.74 6.63
N ARG A 122 26.94 3.89 6.87
CA ARG A 122 26.60 5.16 6.23
C ARG A 122 26.58 5.10 4.69
N GLU A 123 27.55 4.44 4.09
CA GLU A 123 27.63 4.34 2.63
C GLU A 123 26.45 3.58 2.03
N GLU A 124 25.96 2.53 2.73
CA GLU A 124 24.78 1.78 2.28
C GLU A 124 23.52 2.64 2.40
N PHE A 125 23.37 3.41 3.47
CA PHE A 125 22.26 4.34 3.62
C PHE A 125 22.21 5.38 2.51
N LEU A 126 23.36 5.97 2.18
CA LEU A 126 23.45 6.97 1.10
C LEU A 126 23.00 6.37 -0.25
N ARG A 127 23.39 5.12 -0.56
CA ARG A 127 22.96 4.43 -1.79
C ARG A 127 21.44 4.20 -1.84
N LEU A 128 20.81 4.16 -0.68
CA LEU A 128 19.35 3.97 -0.52
C LEU A 128 18.60 5.30 -0.39
N GLY A 129 19.26 6.44 -0.62
CA GLY A 129 18.65 7.75 -0.54
C GLY A 129 18.47 8.29 0.88
N VAL A 130 19.12 7.64 1.86
CA VAL A 130 19.05 8.01 3.28
C VAL A 130 20.37 8.65 3.70
N ASP A 131 20.38 9.98 3.88
CA ASP A 131 21.56 10.70 4.38
C ASP A 131 21.40 10.99 5.86
N ILE A 132 22.02 10.14 6.66
CA ILE A 132 22.08 10.23 8.12
C ILE A 132 23.54 10.28 8.56
N GLU A 133 23.88 11.19 9.47
CA GLU A 133 25.21 11.31 10.03
C GLU A 133 25.19 11.68 11.51
N ALA A 134 26.29 11.45 12.20
CA ALA A 134 26.47 11.87 13.58
C ALA A 134 26.47 13.40 13.71
N ALA A 135 25.64 13.93 14.62
CA ALA A 135 25.62 15.35 15.01
C ALA A 135 26.12 15.58 16.44
N GLY A 136 26.64 14.54 17.08
CA GLY A 136 27.13 14.52 18.46
C GLY A 136 27.29 13.09 18.96
N GLU A 137 27.58 12.92 20.26
CA GLU A 137 27.79 11.59 20.83
C GLU A 137 26.52 10.74 20.90
N ALA A 138 25.35 11.38 20.96
CA ALA A 138 24.04 10.71 21.10
C ALA A 138 22.95 11.40 20.27
N MET A 139 23.32 11.91 19.08
CA MET A 139 22.43 12.62 18.19
C MET A 139 22.75 12.31 16.73
N LEU A 140 21.72 12.08 15.93
CA LEU A 140 21.79 11.93 14.49
C LEU A 140 21.22 13.16 13.78
N ARG A 141 21.80 13.53 12.65
CA ARG A 141 21.28 14.51 11.70
C ARG A 141 20.84 13.79 10.44
N VAL A 142 19.60 14.01 10.04
CA VAL A 142 19.02 13.47 8.82
C VAL A 142 18.88 14.60 7.81
N SER A 143 19.52 14.47 6.66
CA SER A 143 19.56 15.49 5.61
C SER A 143 18.74 15.10 4.38
N SER A 144 18.60 13.80 4.10
CA SER A 144 17.72 13.31 3.04
C SER A 144 17.10 11.95 3.38
N LEU A 145 15.97 11.65 2.77
CA LEU A 145 15.24 10.39 2.85
C LEU A 145 14.74 9.98 1.47
N PRO A 146 14.37 8.70 1.25
CA PRO A 146 13.69 8.29 0.04
C PRO A 146 12.47 9.18 -0.24
N ALA A 147 12.27 9.57 -1.50
CA ALA A 147 11.26 10.55 -1.90
C ALA A 147 9.82 10.12 -1.54
N ASP A 148 9.58 8.82 -1.38
CA ASP A 148 8.28 8.27 -1.02
C ASP A 148 7.97 8.36 0.48
N ILE A 149 8.97 8.68 1.35
CA ILE A 149 8.78 8.86 2.79
C ILE A 149 8.23 10.26 3.06
N LYS A 150 7.08 10.35 3.73
CA LYS A 150 6.48 11.62 4.12
C LYS A 150 7.29 12.26 5.26
N ALA A 151 7.34 13.59 5.29
CA ALA A 151 8.08 14.33 6.32
C ALA A 151 7.61 13.97 7.75
N ASP A 152 6.30 13.75 7.93
CA ASP A 152 5.72 13.38 9.22
C ASP A 152 6.11 11.96 9.68
N ASP A 153 6.50 11.08 8.77
CA ASP A 153 6.92 9.71 9.06
C ASP A 153 8.47 9.60 9.18
N ALA A 154 9.22 10.70 8.98
CA ALA A 154 10.68 10.71 8.91
C ALA A 154 11.36 10.27 10.22
N GLU A 155 10.92 10.80 11.36
CA GLU A 155 11.48 10.44 12.67
C GLU A 155 11.24 8.97 12.99
N ASP A 156 10.01 8.49 12.80
CA ASP A 156 9.65 7.10 13.02
C ASP A 156 10.44 6.15 12.13
N PHE A 157 10.64 6.53 10.86
CA PHE A 157 11.45 5.76 9.91
C PHE A 157 12.89 5.58 10.39
N VAL A 158 13.54 6.66 10.83
CA VAL A 158 14.92 6.59 11.34
C VAL A 158 15.00 5.81 12.65
N ARG A 159 14.04 5.95 13.56
CA ARG A 159 13.98 5.17 14.80
C ARG A 159 13.81 3.67 14.53
N GLU A 160 13.02 3.29 13.54
CA GLU A 160 12.89 1.89 13.12
C GLU A 160 14.21 1.35 12.53
N ILE A 161 14.95 2.15 11.74
CA ILE A 161 16.29 1.78 11.26
C ILE A 161 17.24 1.54 12.41
N THR A 162 17.31 2.44 13.38
CA THR A 162 18.21 2.30 14.55
C THR A 162 17.85 1.08 15.38
N GLN A 163 16.57 0.82 15.60
CA GLN A 163 16.11 -0.37 16.31
C GLN A 163 16.47 -1.65 15.57
N MET A 164 16.25 -1.72 14.26
CA MET A 164 16.60 -2.86 13.42
C MET A 164 18.10 -3.17 13.50
N LEU A 165 18.96 -2.16 13.40
CA LEU A 165 20.41 -2.33 13.50
C LEU A 165 20.83 -2.84 14.89
N ALA A 166 20.22 -2.31 15.96
CA ALA A 166 20.50 -2.75 17.31
C ALA A 166 20.12 -4.21 17.57
N GLU A 167 19.04 -4.70 16.96
CA GLU A 167 18.57 -6.08 17.07
C GLU A 167 19.47 -7.05 16.29
N LEU A 168 19.91 -6.67 15.10
CA LEU A 168 20.65 -7.55 14.21
C LEU A 168 22.15 -7.67 14.51
N ARG A 169 22.72 -6.77 15.31
CA ARG A 169 24.13 -6.69 15.76
C ARG A 169 25.22 -6.88 14.70
N THR A 170 25.00 -7.77 13.73
CA THR A 170 25.82 -7.97 12.53
C THR A 170 24.86 -8.22 11.40
N ILE A 171 24.85 -7.33 10.41
CA ILE A 171 23.98 -7.43 9.25
C ILE A 171 24.82 -7.47 7.98
N ASP A 172 24.49 -8.38 7.07
CA ASP A 172 25.07 -8.36 5.73
C ASP A 172 24.52 -7.14 4.96
N PRO A 173 25.32 -6.43 4.16
CA PRO A 173 24.87 -5.30 3.37
C PRO A 173 23.65 -5.60 2.48
N SER A 174 23.51 -6.84 1.98
CA SER A 174 22.35 -7.25 1.18
C SER A 174 21.08 -7.31 2.03
N ASP A 175 21.19 -7.82 3.26
CA ASP A 175 20.07 -7.92 4.19
C ASP A 175 19.66 -6.53 4.71
N LEU A 176 20.65 -5.67 5.00
CA LEU A 176 20.42 -4.28 5.36
C LEU A 176 19.62 -3.56 4.26
N ARG A 177 20.07 -3.71 3.01
CA ARG A 177 19.38 -3.16 1.86
C ARG A 177 17.94 -3.63 1.78
N GLN A 178 17.70 -4.94 1.83
CA GLN A 178 16.35 -5.50 1.76
C GLN A 178 15.44 -4.95 2.87
N ASN A 179 15.93 -4.91 4.10
CA ASN A 179 15.18 -4.41 5.23
C ASN A 179 14.78 -2.94 5.06
N ILE A 180 15.71 -2.08 4.58
CA ILE A 180 15.40 -0.67 4.33
C ILE A 180 14.39 -0.51 3.19
N LEU A 181 14.50 -1.29 2.11
CA LEU A 181 13.51 -1.27 1.03
C LEU A 181 12.12 -1.69 1.51
N HIS A 182 12.03 -2.73 2.35
CA HIS A 182 10.79 -3.15 2.99
C HIS A 182 10.20 -2.05 3.86
N MET A 183 11.01 -1.44 4.74
CA MET A 183 10.56 -0.35 5.61
C MET A 183 10.09 0.85 4.80
N THR A 184 10.82 1.20 3.73
CA THR A 184 10.45 2.30 2.83
C THR A 184 9.11 2.01 2.16
N ALA A 185 8.92 0.82 1.58
CA ALA A 185 7.67 0.42 0.94
C ALA A 185 6.49 0.43 1.91
N CYS A 186 6.68 -0.09 3.13
CA CYS A 186 5.66 -0.12 4.17
C CYS A 186 5.23 1.29 4.62
N LYS A 187 6.18 2.19 4.87
CA LYS A 187 5.90 3.57 5.29
C LYS A 187 5.25 4.41 4.19
N ALA A 188 5.66 4.20 2.94
CA ALA A 188 5.15 4.92 1.78
C ALA A 188 3.79 4.40 1.28
N ALA A 189 3.40 3.19 1.68
CA ALA A 189 2.15 2.57 1.22
C ALA A 189 0.90 3.35 1.65
N ILE A 190 -0.15 3.24 0.84
CA ILE A 190 -1.48 3.77 1.15
C ILE A 190 -1.91 3.24 2.52
N LYS A 191 -2.28 4.15 3.42
CA LYS A 191 -2.69 3.76 4.77
C LYS A 191 -4.13 3.20 4.76
N ALA A 192 -4.43 2.31 5.70
CA ALA A 192 -5.80 1.83 5.91
C ALA A 192 -6.73 3.02 6.21
N GLY A 193 -7.95 2.99 5.64
CA GLY A 193 -8.92 4.07 5.78
C GLY A 193 -8.83 5.17 4.71
N GLU A 194 -7.88 5.10 3.80
CA GLU A 194 -7.79 6.02 2.66
C GLU A 194 -8.82 5.66 1.58
N VAL A 195 -9.57 6.66 1.13
CA VAL A 195 -10.60 6.48 0.09
C VAL A 195 -9.98 6.61 -1.29
N LEU A 196 -10.11 5.58 -2.10
CA LEU A 196 -9.67 5.57 -3.49
C LEU A 196 -10.87 5.76 -4.43
N ASN A 197 -10.70 6.60 -5.46
CA ASN A 197 -11.64 6.66 -6.56
C ASN A 197 -11.45 5.48 -7.54
N MET A 198 -12.41 5.27 -8.45
CA MET A 198 -12.39 4.15 -9.40
C MET A 198 -11.14 4.11 -10.28
N ARG A 199 -10.61 5.28 -10.67
CA ARG A 199 -9.39 5.37 -11.48
C ARG A 199 -8.15 4.94 -10.67
N GLN A 200 -8.05 5.38 -9.42
CA GLN A 200 -6.97 4.98 -8.53
C GLN A 200 -7.00 3.49 -8.22
N MET A 201 -8.20 2.92 -7.94
CA MET A 201 -8.36 1.48 -7.75
C MET A 201 -7.94 0.70 -8.99
N ARG A 202 -8.35 1.15 -10.18
CA ARG A 202 -7.98 0.51 -11.45
C ARG A 202 -6.46 0.54 -11.66
N GLN A 203 -5.83 1.69 -11.43
CA GLN A 203 -4.39 1.83 -11.57
C GLN A 203 -3.64 0.91 -10.60
N LEU A 204 -4.09 0.85 -9.34
CA LEU A 204 -3.49 -0.04 -8.33
C LEU A 204 -3.58 -1.52 -8.75
N ILE A 205 -4.70 -1.95 -9.33
CA ILE A 205 -4.87 -3.31 -9.84
C ILE A 205 -3.88 -3.59 -10.99
N ILE A 206 -3.78 -2.67 -11.95
CA ILE A 206 -2.86 -2.81 -13.08
C ILE A 206 -1.41 -2.88 -12.58
N ASP A 207 -1.02 -1.96 -11.71
CA ASP A 207 0.34 -1.92 -11.16
C ASP A 207 0.65 -3.20 -10.37
N LEU A 208 -0.29 -3.70 -9.56
CA LEU A 208 -0.13 -4.94 -8.80
C LEU A 208 0.05 -6.15 -9.71
N CYS A 209 -0.78 -6.29 -10.73
CA CYS A 209 -0.70 -7.42 -11.65
C CYS A 209 0.60 -7.44 -12.48
N ASN A 210 1.25 -6.29 -12.62
CA ASN A 210 2.55 -6.17 -13.28
C ASN A 210 3.74 -6.45 -12.34
N THR A 211 3.51 -6.72 -11.05
CA THR A 211 4.57 -7.13 -10.12
C THR A 211 4.92 -8.60 -10.31
N GLU A 212 6.10 -9.00 -9.84
CA GLU A 212 6.55 -10.40 -9.92
C GLU A 212 5.67 -11.35 -9.05
N HIS A 213 5.14 -10.83 -7.94
CA HIS A 213 4.33 -11.61 -6.98
C HIS A 213 3.02 -10.90 -6.60
N PRO A 214 2.02 -10.82 -7.52
CA PRO A 214 0.81 -10.01 -7.30
C PRO A 214 -0.11 -10.52 -6.19
N PHE A 215 0.06 -11.77 -5.76
CA PHE A 215 -0.79 -12.37 -4.71
C PHE A 215 -0.26 -12.18 -3.29
N THR A 216 1.00 -11.75 -3.13
CA THR A 216 1.67 -11.74 -1.82
C THR A 216 2.47 -10.46 -1.62
N CYS A 217 2.32 -9.77 -0.49
CA CYS A 217 3.17 -8.65 -0.13
C CYS A 217 4.57 -9.12 0.31
N PRO A 218 5.56 -8.21 0.43
CA PRO A 218 6.91 -8.58 0.86
C PRO A 218 6.97 -9.29 2.21
N HIS A 219 5.99 -9.06 3.09
CA HIS A 219 5.85 -9.71 4.40
C HIS A 219 5.11 -11.06 4.36
N GLY A 220 4.75 -11.55 3.16
CA GLY A 220 4.03 -12.82 2.99
C GLY A 220 2.52 -12.76 3.24
N ARG A 221 1.94 -11.57 3.44
CA ARG A 221 0.48 -11.40 3.57
C ARG A 221 -0.17 -11.44 2.18
N PRO A 222 -1.39 -12.00 2.05
CA PRO A 222 -2.13 -11.92 0.79
C PRO A 222 -2.39 -10.48 0.37
N CYS A 223 -2.02 -10.11 -0.86
CA CYS A 223 -2.43 -8.84 -1.49
C CYS A 223 -3.76 -8.98 -2.18
N MET A 224 -3.99 -10.12 -2.82
CA MET A 224 -5.15 -10.39 -3.64
C MET A 224 -5.64 -11.82 -3.40
N VAL A 225 -6.94 -11.98 -3.23
CA VAL A 225 -7.63 -13.27 -3.12
C VAL A 225 -8.59 -13.36 -4.29
N GLU A 226 -8.48 -14.43 -5.06
CA GLU A 226 -9.40 -14.76 -6.15
C GLU A 226 -10.44 -15.78 -5.68
N ILE A 227 -11.69 -15.57 -6.04
CA ILE A 227 -12.81 -16.47 -5.82
C ILE A 227 -13.45 -16.72 -7.17
N ASN A 228 -13.22 -17.89 -7.74
CA ASN A 228 -13.78 -18.23 -9.04
C ASN A 228 -15.30 -18.48 -8.99
N SER A 229 -15.95 -18.41 -10.16
CA SER A 229 -17.42 -18.59 -10.26
C SER A 229 -17.92 -19.91 -9.68
N ALA A 230 -17.15 -21.00 -9.81
CA ALA A 230 -17.55 -22.30 -9.28
C ALA A 230 -17.55 -22.31 -7.74
N GLU A 231 -16.58 -21.64 -7.11
CA GLU A 231 -16.54 -21.45 -5.66
C GLU A 231 -17.70 -20.58 -5.18
N LEU A 232 -18.00 -19.48 -5.90
CA LEU A 232 -19.16 -18.64 -5.61
C LEU A 232 -20.44 -19.44 -5.67
N TYR A 233 -20.70 -20.21 -6.75
CA TYR A 233 -21.88 -21.07 -6.84
C TYR A 233 -21.95 -22.06 -5.69
N LYS A 234 -20.84 -22.67 -5.31
CA LYS A 234 -20.78 -23.61 -4.18
C LYS A 234 -21.13 -22.93 -2.85
N MET A 235 -20.63 -21.72 -2.59
CA MET A 235 -20.95 -20.94 -1.39
C MET A 235 -22.45 -20.69 -1.27
N PHE A 236 -23.15 -20.46 -2.39
CA PHE A 236 -24.58 -20.24 -2.43
C PHE A 236 -25.39 -21.53 -2.63
N LYS A 237 -24.75 -22.72 -2.53
CA LYS A 237 -25.39 -24.05 -2.75
C LYS A 237 -26.11 -24.13 -4.09
N ARG A 238 -25.59 -23.45 -5.10
CA ARG A 238 -26.06 -23.53 -6.48
C ARG A 238 -25.14 -24.50 -7.22
N THR A 239 -25.62 -25.72 -7.45
CA THR A 239 -24.95 -26.73 -8.28
C THR A 239 -25.79 -26.95 -9.52
#